data_160d6ece03e4dd9dc8b4098a52c8a801
#
_entry.id   160d6ece03e4dd9dc8b4098a52c8a801
#
_cell.length_a   1.000
_cell.length_b   1.000
_cell.length_c   1.000
_cell.angle_alpha   90.00
_cell.angle_beta   90.00
_cell.angle_gamma   90.00
#
_symmetry.space_group_name_H-M   'P 1'
#
loop_
_entity.id
_entity.type
_entity.pdbx_description
1 polymer ?
#
loop_
_entity_poly.entity_id
_entity_poly.type
_entity_poly.pdbx_seq_one_letter_code
_entity_poly.pdbx_strand_id
1 'polypeptide(L)'
;MIRFQDLNCTFHAGTPNAKAVIRDLNLTVGAGEFVTIIGSNGAGKTTLFNLISGNLLPTSGSVWVKGVDVTNHPEYKRAITMGRIFQDPLAGTASNMTLEDNMMITCKKGFKWPVISLNRKMRAYFKSHLVKLKMGLESRMKENINTLSGGQRQALTLLMMVLSNPDIALLDEHTAALDPSNAAIVMDLTTRFITEHRLTTMMITHNMNHAIAYGSRLLMMDAGEIIIDVSGADKAKLTVPKLLEMFSNVRRQAFENDEVLLSAG
;
A
#
# COMPACT_ATOMS: atom_id res chain seq x y z
N MET A 1 10.85 -8.07 7.61
CA MET A 1 10.70 -8.16 6.15
C MET A 1 11.06 -6.84 5.48
N ILE A 2 10.51 -5.73 5.93
CA ILE A 2 10.86 -4.37 5.52
C ILE A 2 11.49 -3.68 6.75
N ARG A 3 12.57 -2.91 6.56
CA ARG A 3 13.17 -2.10 7.63
C ARG A 3 13.54 -0.73 7.07
N PHE A 4 13.18 0.29 7.79
CA PHE A 4 13.59 1.68 7.60
C PHE A 4 14.55 2.04 8.73
N GLN A 5 15.65 2.68 8.40
CA GLN A 5 16.65 3.08 9.37
C GLN A 5 17.03 4.53 9.12
N ASP A 6 16.77 5.37 10.11
CA ASP A 6 17.04 6.81 10.14
C ASP A 6 16.58 7.53 8.86
N LEU A 7 15.40 7.10 8.36
CA LEU A 7 14.89 7.50 7.05
C LEU A 7 14.38 8.92 7.08
N ASN A 8 14.95 9.77 6.23
CA ASN A 8 14.54 11.17 6.07
C ASN A 8 14.20 11.46 4.60
N CYS A 9 13.19 12.30 4.38
CA CYS A 9 12.84 12.81 3.07
C CYS A 9 12.44 14.27 3.12
N THR A 10 13.21 15.11 2.42
CA THR A 10 12.96 16.55 2.32
C THR A 10 12.80 16.91 0.85
N PHE A 11 11.63 17.43 0.48
CA PHE A 11 11.40 17.97 -0.85
C PHE A 11 12.09 19.31 -0.99
N HIS A 12 12.64 19.60 -2.17
CA HIS A 12 13.35 20.83 -2.49
C HIS A 12 14.49 21.16 -1.50
N ALA A 13 15.20 20.10 -1.04
CA ALA A 13 16.33 20.26 -0.14
C ALA A 13 17.35 21.28 -0.68
N GLY A 14 17.90 22.14 0.21
CA GLY A 14 18.84 23.18 -0.17
C GLY A 14 18.21 24.43 -0.80
N THR A 15 16.90 24.55 -0.85
CA THR A 15 16.18 25.74 -1.33
C THR A 15 15.34 26.39 -0.23
N PRO A 16 14.91 27.65 -0.36
CA PRO A 16 13.99 28.29 0.58
C PRO A 16 12.63 27.55 0.75
N ASN A 17 12.27 26.72 -0.22
CA ASN A 17 11.05 25.92 -0.22
C ASN A 17 11.25 24.49 0.32
N ALA A 18 12.36 24.23 1.02
CA ALA A 18 12.64 22.93 1.60
C ALA A 18 11.53 22.51 2.59
N LYS A 19 10.98 21.31 2.38
CA LYS A 19 9.92 20.77 3.24
C LYS A 19 10.28 19.34 3.64
N ALA A 20 10.57 19.14 4.92
CA ALA A 20 10.74 17.80 5.50
C ALA A 20 9.37 17.11 5.56
N VAL A 21 9.27 15.93 4.94
CA VAL A 21 8.02 15.15 4.82
C VAL A 21 8.12 13.82 5.55
N ILE A 22 9.32 13.27 5.71
CA ILE A 22 9.61 12.13 6.59
C ILE A 22 10.80 12.55 7.46
N ARG A 23 10.72 12.28 8.76
CA ARG A 23 11.71 12.67 9.76
C ARG A 23 12.10 11.48 10.60
N ASP A 24 13.39 11.14 10.59
CA ASP A 24 14.06 10.11 11.39
C ASP A 24 13.23 8.83 11.60
N LEU A 25 12.57 8.40 10.51
CA LEU A 25 11.64 7.28 10.57
C LEU A 25 12.41 5.98 10.72
N ASN A 26 12.19 5.31 11.85
CA ASN A 26 12.69 3.98 12.16
C ASN A 26 11.49 3.04 12.30
N LEU A 27 11.40 2.03 11.44
CA LEU A 27 10.30 1.08 11.43
C LEU A 27 10.77 -0.28 10.93
N THR A 28 10.33 -1.34 11.57
CA THR A 28 10.48 -2.71 11.06
C THR A 28 9.11 -3.35 10.90
N VAL A 29 8.86 -3.92 9.73
CA VAL A 29 7.67 -4.72 9.42
C VAL A 29 8.09 -6.17 9.22
N GLY A 30 7.53 -7.07 9.99
CA GLY A 30 7.80 -8.51 9.95
C GLY A 30 7.30 -9.18 8.65
N ALA A 31 7.81 -10.38 8.37
CA ALA A 31 7.29 -11.18 7.26
C ALA A 31 5.86 -11.66 7.56
N GLY A 32 4.95 -11.50 6.61
CA GLY A 32 3.54 -11.85 6.77
C GLY A 32 2.75 -10.91 7.69
N GLU A 33 3.37 -9.84 8.19
CA GLU A 33 2.69 -8.84 8.99
C GLU A 33 1.75 -7.98 8.12
N PHE A 34 0.55 -7.71 8.59
CA PHE A 34 -0.37 -6.78 7.95
C PHE A 34 -0.50 -5.53 8.80
N VAL A 35 0.11 -4.44 8.32
CA VAL A 35 0.17 -3.14 8.99
C VAL A 35 -0.82 -2.17 8.33
N THR A 36 -1.69 -1.57 9.13
CA THR A 36 -2.55 -0.46 8.69
C THR A 36 -1.93 0.88 9.07
N ILE A 37 -2.00 1.87 8.18
CA ILE A 37 -1.42 3.20 8.37
C ILE A 37 -2.51 4.24 8.21
N ILE A 38 -2.67 5.08 9.23
CA ILE A 38 -3.57 6.24 9.22
C ILE A 38 -2.78 7.51 9.50
N GLY A 39 -3.42 8.64 9.35
CA GLY A 39 -2.84 9.97 9.63
C GLY A 39 -3.48 11.05 8.80
N SER A 40 -3.24 12.30 9.15
CA SER A 40 -3.75 13.48 8.47
C SER A 40 -3.25 13.58 7.01
N ASN A 41 -3.91 14.43 6.21
CA ASN A 41 -3.39 14.77 4.89
C ASN A 41 -2.05 15.49 5.05
N GLY A 42 -1.06 15.07 4.28
CA GLY A 42 0.30 15.60 4.40
C GLY A 42 1.17 14.96 5.49
N ALA A 43 0.67 13.97 6.23
CA ALA A 43 1.44 13.26 7.26
C ALA A 43 2.62 12.42 6.72
N GLY A 44 2.79 12.28 5.40
CA GLY A 44 3.90 11.55 4.79
C GLY A 44 3.56 10.13 4.35
N LYS A 45 2.31 9.66 4.49
CA LYS A 45 1.91 8.27 4.19
C LYS A 45 2.25 7.83 2.75
N THR A 46 1.78 8.56 1.75
CA THR A 46 2.07 8.26 0.33
C THR A 46 3.55 8.45 0.00
N THR A 47 4.23 9.41 0.66
CA THR A 47 5.68 9.59 0.55
C THR A 47 6.41 8.34 1.06
N LEU A 48 6.00 7.78 2.19
CA LEU A 48 6.54 6.52 2.71
C LEU A 48 6.39 5.39 1.69
N PHE A 49 5.21 5.25 1.05
CA PHE A 49 5.00 4.26 0.00
C PHE A 49 5.87 4.49 -1.23
N ASN A 50 6.09 5.74 -1.62
CA ASN A 50 6.98 6.08 -2.73
C ASN A 50 8.45 5.77 -2.40
N LEU A 51 8.87 5.96 -1.16
CA LEU A 51 10.21 5.59 -0.67
C LEU A 51 10.41 4.06 -0.65
N ILE A 52 9.38 3.29 -0.24
CA ILE A 52 9.43 1.83 -0.27
C ILE A 52 9.49 1.30 -1.70
N SER A 53 8.62 1.81 -2.58
CA SER A 53 8.53 1.35 -3.97
C SER A 53 9.71 1.78 -4.84
N GLY A 54 10.51 2.78 -4.40
CA GLY A 54 11.63 3.34 -5.16
C GLY A 54 11.25 4.37 -6.21
N ASN A 55 10.00 4.85 -6.16
CA ASN A 55 9.55 5.99 -6.96
C ASN A 55 10.12 7.32 -6.43
N LEU A 56 10.53 7.33 -5.16
CA LEU A 56 11.23 8.43 -4.53
C LEU A 56 12.45 7.89 -3.78
N LEU A 57 13.57 8.63 -3.83
CA LEU A 57 14.74 8.34 -3.03
C LEU A 57 14.73 9.16 -1.74
N PRO A 58 15.21 8.61 -0.61
CA PRO A 58 15.32 9.37 0.63
C PRO A 58 16.44 10.41 0.54
N THR A 59 16.35 11.46 1.36
CA THR A 59 17.43 12.45 1.54
C THR A 59 18.57 11.85 2.36
N SER A 60 18.25 11.04 3.37
CA SER A 60 19.20 10.25 4.17
C SER A 60 18.52 9.02 4.76
N GLY A 61 19.31 8.14 5.36
CA GLY A 61 18.84 6.87 5.90
C GLY A 61 18.73 5.77 4.83
N SER A 62 18.11 4.65 5.19
CA SER A 62 18.08 3.48 4.32
C SER A 62 16.77 2.69 4.38
N VAL A 63 16.47 2.00 3.28
CA VAL A 63 15.33 1.09 3.10
C VAL A 63 15.85 -0.31 2.80
N TRP A 64 15.46 -1.27 3.63
CA TRP A 64 15.87 -2.66 3.52
C TRP A 64 14.66 -3.56 3.26
N VAL A 65 14.81 -4.48 2.31
CA VAL A 65 13.79 -5.48 1.97
C VAL A 65 14.41 -6.86 1.97
N LYS A 66 13.87 -7.79 2.77
CA LYS A 66 14.41 -9.17 2.91
C LYS A 66 15.90 -9.20 3.26
N GLY A 67 16.37 -8.21 4.04
CA GLY A 67 17.79 -8.11 4.43
C GLY A 67 18.70 -7.50 3.36
N VAL A 68 18.17 -7.09 2.22
CA VAL A 68 18.91 -6.40 1.15
C VAL A 68 18.64 -4.90 1.23
N ASP A 69 19.68 -4.09 1.20
CA ASP A 69 19.57 -2.65 1.05
C ASP A 69 19.08 -2.32 -0.37
N VAL A 70 17.89 -1.74 -0.44
CA VAL A 70 17.25 -1.35 -1.71
C VAL A 70 17.19 0.16 -1.88
N THR A 71 17.82 0.94 -1.01
CA THR A 71 17.73 2.40 -0.95
C THR A 71 17.92 3.06 -2.31
N ASN A 72 18.92 2.61 -3.05
CA ASN A 72 19.25 3.14 -4.39
C ASN A 72 18.74 2.28 -5.54
N HIS A 73 17.94 1.25 -5.26
CA HIS A 73 17.35 0.43 -6.31
C HIS A 73 16.19 1.17 -6.99
N PRO A 74 16.17 1.28 -8.31
CA PRO A 74 15.06 1.90 -9.03
C PRO A 74 13.77 1.07 -8.90
N GLU A 75 12.63 1.72 -9.10
CA GLU A 75 11.29 1.15 -8.94
C GLU A 75 11.11 -0.20 -9.64
N TYR A 76 11.56 -0.34 -10.90
CA TYR A 76 11.41 -1.59 -11.67
C TYR A 76 12.11 -2.80 -11.04
N LYS A 77 13.23 -2.58 -10.31
CA LYS A 77 13.90 -3.66 -9.57
C LYS A 77 13.13 -4.06 -8.32
N ARG A 78 12.55 -3.07 -7.61
CA ARG A 78 11.75 -3.33 -6.40
C ARG A 78 10.39 -3.95 -6.75
N ALA A 79 9.80 -3.59 -7.91
CA ALA A 79 8.55 -4.15 -8.40
C ALA A 79 8.60 -5.68 -8.66
N ILE A 80 9.78 -6.29 -8.70
CA ILE A 80 9.92 -7.75 -8.77
C ILE A 80 9.35 -8.43 -7.51
N THR A 81 9.53 -7.81 -6.34
CA THR A 81 9.15 -8.35 -5.04
C THR A 81 7.96 -7.62 -4.41
N MET A 82 7.55 -6.49 -4.97
CA MET A 82 6.48 -5.65 -4.44
C MET A 82 5.33 -5.52 -5.43
N GLY A 83 4.10 -5.62 -4.92
CA GLY A 83 2.89 -5.19 -5.63
C GLY A 83 2.36 -3.92 -5.00
N ARG A 84 1.91 -2.97 -5.82
CA ARG A 84 1.26 -1.76 -5.34
C ARG A 84 -0.11 -1.60 -5.98
N ILE A 85 -1.09 -1.25 -5.15
CA ILE A 85 -2.42 -0.84 -5.60
C ILE A 85 -2.58 0.63 -5.22
N PHE A 86 -2.98 1.42 -6.21
CA PHE A 86 -3.16 2.86 -6.08
C PHE A 86 -4.60 3.20 -5.68
N GLN A 87 -4.79 4.41 -5.20
CA GLN A 87 -6.11 4.96 -4.89
C GLN A 87 -6.99 5.05 -6.16
N ASP A 88 -6.40 5.47 -7.28
CA ASP A 88 -7.06 5.45 -8.59
C ASP A 88 -6.91 4.05 -9.23
N PRO A 89 -8.01 3.32 -9.44
CA PRO A 89 -7.98 2.00 -10.08
C PRO A 89 -7.44 2.02 -11.52
N LEU A 90 -7.43 3.18 -12.18
CA LEU A 90 -6.87 3.33 -13.53
C LEU A 90 -5.34 3.26 -13.53
N ALA A 91 -4.70 3.79 -12.47
CA ALA A 91 -3.24 3.83 -12.38
C ALA A 91 -2.58 2.44 -12.39
N GLY A 92 -3.30 1.40 -11.98
CA GLY A 92 -2.83 0.00 -11.97
C GLY A 92 -3.14 -0.79 -13.24
N THR A 93 -3.70 -0.17 -14.29
CA THR A 93 -4.21 -0.87 -15.48
C THR A 93 -3.85 -0.16 -16.78
N ALA A 94 -3.66 -0.93 -17.85
CA ALA A 94 -3.57 -0.40 -19.22
C ALA A 94 -5.01 -0.22 -19.76
N SER A 95 -5.58 0.96 -19.57
CA SER A 95 -7.00 1.27 -19.75
C SER A 95 -7.53 1.00 -21.17
N ASN A 96 -6.67 1.08 -22.20
CA ASN A 96 -7.02 0.83 -23.59
C ASN A 96 -6.84 -0.63 -24.05
N MET A 97 -6.49 -1.53 -23.13
CA MET A 97 -6.29 -2.95 -23.43
C MET A 97 -7.44 -3.80 -22.85
N THR A 98 -7.56 -5.03 -23.35
CA THR A 98 -8.54 -5.97 -22.82
C THR A 98 -8.17 -6.45 -21.42
N LEU A 99 -9.13 -7.05 -20.71
CA LEU A 99 -8.90 -7.65 -19.41
C LEU A 99 -7.83 -8.75 -19.48
N GLU A 100 -7.91 -9.65 -20.49
CA GLU A 100 -6.92 -10.73 -20.64
C GLU A 100 -5.51 -10.20 -20.95
N ASP A 101 -5.39 -9.09 -21.70
CA ASP A 101 -4.09 -8.46 -21.98
C ASP A 101 -3.47 -7.86 -20.72
N ASN A 102 -4.28 -7.18 -19.90
CA ASN A 102 -3.84 -6.64 -18.62
C ASN A 102 -3.33 -7.74 -17.67
N MET A 103 -4.08 -8.83 -17.54
CA MET A 103 -3.63 -9.99 -16.76
C MET A 103 -2.33 -10.58 -17.31
N MET A 104 -2.18 -10.60 -18.63
CA MET A 104 -0.98 -11.13 -19.29
C MET A 104 0.26 -10.30 -18.99
N ILE A 105 0.16 -8.97 -19.03
CA ILE A 105 1.27 -8.06 -18.69
C ILE A 105 1.75 -8.34 -17.26
N THR A 106 0.83 -8.49 -16.32
CA THR A 106 1.14 -8.68 -14.90
C THR A 106 1.82 -10.02 -14.60
N CYS A 107 1.45 -11.09 -15.31
CA CYS A 107 2.06 -12.40 -15.11
C CYS A 107 3.49 -12.52 -15.67
N LYS A 108 3.97 -11.53 -16.41
CA LYS A 108 5.31 -11.52 -17.00
C LYS A 108 6.26 -10.62 -16.20
N LYS A 109 7.05 -11.20 -15.31
CA LYS A 109 8.16 -10.49 -14.66
C LYS A 109 9.49 -10.77 -15.40
N GLY A 110 10.27 -9.72 -15.64
CA GLY A 110 11.59 -9.78 -16.26
C GLY A 110 11.59 -9.97 -17.77
N PHE A 111 12.80 -10.01 -18.37
CA PHE A 111 12.99 -10.22 -19.81
C PHE A 111 12.57 -11.64 -20.21
N LYS A 112 11.66 -11.74 -21.15
CA LYS A 112 11.27 -13.03 -21.78
C LYS A 112 11.28 -12.85 -23.29
N TRP A 113 11.69 -13.91 -24.00
CA TRP A 113 11.62 -13.95 -25.46
C TRP A 113 10.18 -13.71 -25.94
N PRO A 114 9.97 -13.07 -27.10
CA PRO A 114 8.67 -12.87 -27.69
C PRO A 114 8.07 -14.24 -28.08
N VAL A 115 7.21 -14.77 -27.23
CA VAL A 115 6.43 -15.99 -27.46
C VAL A 115 4.96 -15.59 -27.46
N ILE A 116 4.13 -16.28 -28.25
CA ILE A 116 2.67 -16.14 -28.17
C ILE A 116 2.25 -16.50 -26.73
N SER A 117 2.01 -15.47 -25.96
CA SER A 117 1.83 -15.60 -24.51
C SER A 117 0.40 -15.96 -24.14
N LEU A 118 -0.58 -15.48 -24.89
CA LEU A 118 -2.00 -15.64 -24.64
C LEU A 118 -2.56 -16.84 -25.44
N ASN A 119 -2.24 -18.03 -24.97
CA ASN A 119 -2.74 -19.29 -25.54
C ASN A 119 -3.97 -19.80 -24.77
N ARG A 120 -4.59 -20.90 -25.28
CA ARG A 120 -5.77 -21.53 -24.65
C ARG A 120 -5.54 -21.91 -23.19
N LYS A 121 -4.35 -22.40 -22.83
CA LYS A 121 -3.99 -22.78 -21.45
C LYS A 121 -3.95 -21.57 -20.54
N MET A 122 -3.38 -20.46 -21.01
CA MET A 122 -3.29 -19.22 -20.22
C MET A 122 -4.67 -18.59 -20.04
N ARG A 123 -5.53 -18.61 -21.07
CA ARG A 123 -6.92 -18.14 -20.91
C ARG A 123 -7.71 -18.96 -19.91
N ALA A 124 -7.56 -20.29 -19.91
CA ALA A 124 -8.18 -21.15 -18.92
C ALA A 124 -7.69 -20.84 -17.49
N TYR A 125 -6.38 -20.61 -17.34
CA TYR A 125 -5.78 -20.19 -16.08
C TYR A 125 -6.35 -18.85 -15.59
N PHE A 126 -6.42 -17.83 -16.43
CA PHE A 126 -7.02 -16.55 -16.07
C PHE A 126 -8.49 -16.68 -15.69
N LYS A 127 -9.25 -17.43 -16.49
CA LYS A 127 -10.67 -17.68 -16.22
C LYS A 127 -10.89 -18.31 -14.85
N SER A 128 -10.08 -19.29 -14.46
CA SER A 128 -10.19 -19.96 -13.16
C SER A 128 -9.91 -19.03 -11.96
N HIS A 129 -9.08 -17.99 -12.16
CA HIS A 129 -8.82 -16.98 -11.13
C HIS A 129 -9.90 -15.89 -11.09
N LEU A 130 -10.41 -15.48 -12.26
CA LEU A 130 -11.48 -14.47 -12.33
C LEU A 130 -12.78 -14.97 -11.68
N VAL A 131 -13.13 -16.25 -11.83
CA VAL A 131 -14.28 -16.87 -11.14
C VAL A 131 -14.22 -16.66 -9.62
N LYS A 132 -13.02 -16.65 -9.02
CA LYS A 132 -12.84 -16.43 -7.58
C LYS A 132 -13.27 -15.04 -7.12
N LEU A 133 -13.33 -14.05 -8.01
CA LEU A 133 -13.81 -12.71 -7.71
C LEU A 133 -15.32 -12.63 -7.55
N LYS A 134 -16.07 -13.59 -8.13
CA LYS A 134 -17.55 -13.65 -8.12
C LYS A 134 -18.21 -12.37 -8.71
N MET A 135 -17.59 -11.79 -9.74
CA MET A 135 -18.03 -10.54 -10.39
C MET A 135 -18.39 -10.69 -11.86
N GLY A 136 -18.44 -11.93 -12.39
CA GLY A 136 -18.77 -12.23 -13.79
C GLY A 136 -17.67 -11.87 -14.79
N LEU A 137 -16.47 -11.52 -14.33
CA LEU A 137 -15.35 -11.09 -15.18
C LEU A 137 -14.79 -12.22 -16.06
N GLU A 138 -14.99 -13.46 -15.67
CA GLU A 138 -14.56 -14.64 -16.42
C GLU A 138 -15.23 -14.79 -17.80
N SER A 139 -16.38 -14.14 -18.00
CA SER A 139 -17.07 -14.09 -19.29
C SER A 139 -16.68 -12.88 -20.16
N ARG A 140 -16.00 -11.89 -19.56
CA ARG A 140 -15.70 -10.57 -20.14
C ARG A 140 -14.21 -10.37 -20.48
N MET A 141 -13.43 -11.45 -20.57
CA MET A 141 -11.97 -11.39 -20.72
C MET A 141 -11.48 -10.59 -21.94
N LYS A 142 -12.27 -10.57 -23.03
CA LYS A 142 -11.97 -9.82 -24.26
C LYS A 142 -12.49 -8.38 -24.26
N GLU A 143 -13.22 -7.99 -23.22
CA GLU A 143 -13.71 -6.62 -23.13
C GLU A 143 -12.61 -5.67 -22.66
N ASN A 144 -12.74 -4.41 -23.09
CA ASN A 144 -11.83 -3.35 -22.64
C ASN A 144 -12.06 -3.06 -21.15
N ILE A 145 -10.99 -2.81 -20.41
CA ILE A 145 -11.05 -2.51 -18.97
C ILE A 145 -11.91 -1.28 -18.69
N ASN A 146 -12.00 -0.32 -19.61
CA ASN A 146 -12.82 0.88 -19.43
C ASN A 146 -14.31 0.58 -19.27
N THR A 147 -14.79 -0.60 -19.68
CA THR A 147 -16.19 -1.03 -19.51
C THR A 147 -16.49 -1.57 -18.12
N LEU A 148 -15.48 -1.76 -17.28
CA LEU A 148 -15.63 -2.28 -15.93
C LEU A 148 -16.05 -1.18 -14.95
N SER A 149 -16.89 -1.54 -13.97
CA SER A 149 -17.16 -0.65 -12.84
C SER A 149 -15.91 -0.41 -11.99
N GLY A 150 -15.88 0.64 -11.17
CA GLY A 150 -14.77 0.92 -10.25
C GLY A 150 -14.42 -0.28 -9.36
N GLY A 151 -15.43 -0.91 -8.75
CA GLY A 151 -15.23 -2.10 -7.91
C GLY A 151 -14.70 -3.31 -8.68
N GLN A 152 -15.22 -3.58 -9.88
CA GLN A 152 -14.71 -4.65 -10.75
C GLN A 152 -13.25 -4.42 -11.15
N ARG A 153 -12.90 -3.18 -11.49
CA ARG A 153 -11.53 -2.82 -11.85
C ARG A 153 -10.59 -2.96 -10.66
N GLN A 154 -11.00 -2.52 -9.49
CA GLN A 154 -10.21 -2.65 -8.28
C GLN A 154 -9.98 -4.12 -7.88
N ALA A 155 -11.02 -4.95 -7.94
CA ALA A 155 -10.91 -6.38 -7.70
C ALA A 155 -9.98 -7.07 -8.71
N LEU A 156 -10.05 -6.66 -9.99
CA LEU A 156 -9.13 -7.12 -11.03
C LEU A 156 -7.69 -6.72 -10.74
N THR A 157 -7.44 -5.45 -10.37
CA THR A 157 -6.09 -4.96 -10.02
C THR A 157 -5.51 -5.73 -8.84
N LEU A 158 -6.34 -6.01 -7.82
CA LEU A 158 -5.95 -6.83 -6.68
C LEU A 158 -5.57 -8.27 -7.12
N LEU A 159 -6.38 -8.89 -7.96
CA LEU A 159 -6.07 -10.21 -8.52
C LEU A 159 -4.77 -10.19 -9.33
N MET A 160 -4.59 -9.19 -10.19
CA MET A 160 -3.37 -9.01 -10.99
C MET A 160 -2.14 -8.88 -10.10
N MET A 161 -2.22 -8.10 -9.02
CA MET A 161 -1.15 -7.99 -8.03
C MET A 161 -0.80 -9.35 -7.45
N VAL A 162 -1.78 -10.13 -7.00
CA VAL A 162 -1.57 -11.47 -6.42
C VAL A 162 -0.95 -12.43 -7.44
N LEU A 163 -1.44 -12.44 -8.68
CA LEU A 163 -0.90 -13.29 -9.76
C LEU A 163 0.54 -12.93 -10.14
N SER A 164 0.98 -11.72 -9.84
CA SER A 164 2.38 -11.32 -9.98
C SER A 164 3.29 -11.94 -8.92
N ASN A 165 2.72 -12.64 -7.93
CA ASN A 165 3.40 -13.31 -6.83
C ASN A 165 4.41 -12.40 -6.10
N PRO A 166 3.97 -11.27 -5.51
CA PRO A 166 4.84 -10.40 -4.75
C PRO A 166 5.09 -10.98 -3.36
N ASP A 167 6.17 -10.54 -2.69
CA ASP A 167 6.40 -10.78 -1.25
C ASP A 167 5.71 -9.70 -0.39
N ILE A 168 5.56 -8.49 -0.96
CA ILE A 168 5.06 -7.30 -0.27
C ILE A 168 3.90 -6.72 -1.06
N ALA A 169 2.81 -6.37 -0.37
CA ALA A 169 1.67 -5.63 -0.91
C ALA A 169 1.60 -4.23 -0.28
N LEU A 170 1.57 -3.20 -1.12
CA LEU A 170 1.37 -1.80 -0.74
C LEU A 170 -0.01 -1.37 -1.24
N LEU A 171 -0.95 -1.10 -0.33
CA LEU A 171 -2.33 -0.76 -0.63
C LEU A 171 -2.58 0.70 -0.25
N ASP A 172 -2.67 1.58 -1.25
CA ASP A 172 -2.80 3.02 -1.05
C ASP A 172 -4.26 3.44 -1.22
N GLU A 173 -5.02 3.49 -0.13
CA GLU A 173 -6.43 3.92 -0.09
C GLU A 173 -7.33 3.23 -1.14
N HIS A 174 -7.04 1.99 -1.42
CA HIS A 174 -7.55 1.24 -2.57
C HIS A 174 -9.07 1.01 -2.59
N THR A 175 -9.80 1.41 -1.56
CA THR A 175 -11.26 1.34 -1.50
C THR A 175 -11.93 2.72 -1.39
N ALA A 176 -11.15 3.81 -1.32
CA ALA A 176 -11.69 5.14 -1.04
C ALA A 176 -12.61 5.69 -2.15
N ALA A 177 -12.35 5.32 -3.40
CA ALA A 177 -13.12 5.75 -4.56
C ALA A 177 -14.36 4.86 -4.87
N LEU A 178 -14.64 3.86 -4.03
CA LEU A 178 -15.71 2.89 -4.23
C LEU A 178 -16.94 3.23 -3.36
N ASP A 179 -18.11 2.87 -3.85
CA ASP A 179 -19.30 2.86 -3.00
C ASP A 179 -19.17 1.81 -1.87
N PRO A 180 -19.90 1.96 -0.76
CA PRO A 180 -19.73 1.13 0.42
C PRO A 180 -19.87 -0.38 0.16
N SER A 181 -20.75 -0.80 -0.75
CA SER A 181 -20.98 -2.21 -1.07
C SER A 181 -19.77 -2.80 -1.80
N ASN A 182 -19.29 -2.13 -2.84
CA ASN A 182 -18.10 -2.54 -3.57
C ASN A 182 -16.83 -2.48 -2.70
N ALA A 183 -16.71 -1.46 -1.84
CA ALA A 183 -15.60 -1.36 -0.90
C ALA A 183 -15.53 -2.56 0.05
N ALA A 184 -16.68 -3.02 0.58
CA ALA A 184 -16.74 -4.20 1.44
C ALA A 184 -16.30 -5.47 0.71
N ILE A 185 -16.76 -5.67 -0.54
CA ILE A 185 -16.37 -6.82 -1.37
C ILE A 185 -14.86 -6.80 -1.64
N VAL A 186 -14.30 -5.64 -2.02
CA VAL A 186 -12.87 -5.50 -2.31
C VAL A 186 -12.04 -5.74 -1.05
N MET A 187 -12.48 -5.26 0.13
CA MET A 187 -11.80 -5.51 1.40
C MET A 187 -11.80 -6.99 1.80
N ASP A 188 -12.92 -7.69 1.59
CA ASP A 188 -12.99 -9.14 1.81
C ASP A 188 -12.01 -9.91 0.91
N LEU A 189 -12.01 -9.58 -0.39
CA LEU A 189 -11.04 -10.11 -1.36
C LEU A 189 -9.59 -9.81 -0.92
N THR A 190 -9.31 -8.58 -0.48
CA THR A 190 -7.99 -8.15 -0.02
C THR A 190 -7.53 -9.02 1.15
N THR A 191 -8.35 -9.15 2.18
CA THR A 191 -8.02 -9.92 3.39
C THR A 191 -7.80 -11.39 3.06
N ARG A 192 -8.66 -11.96 2.21
CA ARG A 192 -8.53 -13.35 1.76
C ARG A 192 -7.21 -13.57 1.02
N PHE A 193 -6.87 -12.73 0.05
CA PHE A 193 -5.63 -12.88 -0.72
C PHE A 193 -4.37 -12.67 0.11
N ILE A 194 -4.37 -11.68 1.03
CA ILE A 194 -3.25 -11.48 1.96
C ILE A 194 -3.01 -12.74 2.79
N THR A 195 -4.08 -13.33 3.32
CA THR A 195 -4.01 -14.52 4.17
C THR A 195 -3.58 -15.76 3.38
N GLU A 196 -4.22 -16.02 2.23
CA GLU A 196 -3.91 -17.18 1.37
C GLU A 196 -2.45 -17.18 0.88
N HIS A 197 -1.94 -16.00 0.53
CA HIS A 197 -0.58 -15.85 -0.02
C HIS A 197 0.46 -15.41 1.02
N ARG A 198 0.08 -15.23 2.30
CA ARG A 198 0.95 -14.78 3.40
C ARG A 198 1.74 -13.52 3.06
N LEU A 199 1.09 -12.56 2.40
CA LEU A 199 1.73 -11.33 1.96
C LEU A 199 2.09 -10.44 3.15
N THR A 200 3.31 -9.90 3.14
CA THR A 200 3.64 -8.78 4.03
C THR A 200 2.95 -7.54 3.48
N THR A 201 2.04 -6.94 4.25
CA THR A 201 1.15 -5.91 3.71
C THR A 201 1.24 -4.63 4.52
N MET A 202 1.33 -3.51 3.81
CA MET A 202 1.10 -2.18 4.38
C MET A 202 -0.09 -1.56 3.66
N MET A 203 -1.08 -1.07 4.42
CA MET A 203 -2.31 -0.49 3.90
C MET A 203 -2.53 0.91 4.46
N ILE A 204 -2.53 1.91 3.61
CA ILE A 204 -2.96 3.26 3.95
C ILE A 204 -4.48 3.33 3.83
N THR A 205 -5.13 3.92 4.83
CA THR A 205 -6.57 4.17 4.81
C THR A 205 -6.93 5.43 5.61
N HIS A 206 -7.96 6.14 5.18
CA HIS A 206 -8.59 7.22 5.95
C HIS A 206 -9.72 6.71 6.87
N ASN A 207 -10.16 5.48 6.67
CA ASN A 207 -11.24 4.90 7.47
C ASN A 207 -10.66 4.26 8.75
N MET A 208 -10.89 4.91 9.90
CA MET A 208 -10.42 4.43 11.20
C MET A 208 -10.99 3.05 11.56
N ASN A 209 -12.24 2.76 11.18
CA ASN A 209 -12.83 1.44 11.42
C ASN A 209 -12.07 0.36 10.63
N HIS A 210 -11.71 0.62 9.37
CA HIS A 210 -10.89 -0.29 8.59
C HIS A 210 -9.50 -0.46 9.21
N ALA A 211 -8.86 0.63 9.66
CA ALA A 211 -7.54 0.56 10.27
C ALA A 211 -7.53 -0.28 11.55
N ILE A 212 -8.60 -0.23 12.34
CA ILE A 212 -8.76 -1.03 13.56
C ILE A 212 -9.11 -2.48 13.21
N ALA A 213 -10.06 -2.69 12.28
CA ALA A 213 -10.58 -4.02 11.98
C ALA A 213 -9.59 -4.92 11.21
N TYR A 214 -8.76 -4.33 10.36
CA TYR A 214 -7.85 -5.08 9.49
C TYR A 214 -6.40 -5.01 9.98
N GLY A 215 -5.63 -6.06 9.64
CA GLY A 215 -4.22 -6.16 10.00
C GLY A 215 -3.96 -6.46 11.48
N SER A 216 -2.71 -6.76 11.79
CA SER A 216 -2.22 -7.12 13.13
C SER A 216 -1.57 -5.93 13.87
N ARG A 217 -1.26 -4.84 13.15
CA ARG A 217 -0.62 -3.64 13.69
C ARG A 217 -1.19 -2.38 13.05
N LEU A 218 -1.33 -1.32 13.82
CA LEU A 218 -1.79 -0.01 13.39
C LEU A 218 -0.72 1.03 13.68
N LEU A 219 -0.37 1.79 12.66
CA LEU A 219 0.51 2.95 12.76
C LEU A 219 -0.31 4.22 12.51
N MET A 220 -0.05 5.27 13.29
CA MET A 220 -0.53 6.61 12.98
C MET A 220 0.64 7.51 12.68
N MET A 221 0.58 8.19 11.54
CA MET A 221 1.57 9.17 11.13
C MET A 221 1.03 10.59 11.27
N ASP A 222 1.87 11.48 11.76
CA ASP A 222 1.63 12.93 11.74
C ASP A 222 2.95 13.68 11.50
N ALA A 223 2.91 14.73 10.70
CA ALA A 223 4.07 15.60 10.40
C ALA A 223 5.37 14.86 9.97
N GLY A 224 5.24 13.67 9.34
CA GLY A 224 6.39 12.90 8.86
C GLY A 224 6.94 11.87 9.84
N GLU A 225 6.33 11.71 10.99
CA GLU A 225 6.74 10.80 12.06
C GLU A 225 5.65 9.75 12.35
N ILE A 226 6.04 8.63 12.94
CA ILE A 226 5.11 7.64 13.51
C ILE A 226 4.86 8.04 14.96
N ILE A 227 3.65 8.51 15.26
CA ILE A 227 3.27 9.00 16.58
C ILE A 227 2.53 7.94 17.42
N ILE A 228 1.94 6.93 16.78
CA ILE A 228 1.27 5.79 17.45
C ILE A 228 1.67 4.52 16.71
N ASP A 229 2.02 3.49 17.47
CA ASP A 229 2.34 2.14 17.00
C ASP A 229 1.69 1.13 17.96
N VAL A 230 0.62 0.49 17.51
CA VAL A 230 -0.18 -0.43 18.33
C VAL A 230 -0.33 -1.77 17.62
N SER A 231 -0.03 -2.86 18.32
CA SER A 231 -0.10 -4.22 17.78
C SER A 231 -0.68 -5.23 18.78
N GLY A 232 -0.96 -6.44 18.31
CA GLY A 232 -1.35 -7.57 19.15
C GLY A 232 -2.60 -7.31 20.01
N ALA A 233 -2.51 -7.63 21.29
CA ALA A 233 -3.63 -7.53 22.23
C ALA A 233 -4.14 -6.09 22.41
N ASP A 234 -3.28 -5.10 22.34
CA ASP A 234 -3.65 -3.69 22.46
C ASP A 234 -4.43 -3.22 21.23
N LYS A 235 -4.01 -3.64 20.03
CA LYS A 235 -4.79 -3.35 18.81
C LYS A 235 -6.15 -4.03 18.83
N ALA A 236 -6.26 -5.25 19.34
CA ALA A 236 -7.53 -5.99 19.43
C ALA A 236 -8.57 -5.31 20.33
N LYS A 237 -8.13 -4.48 21.27
CA LYS A 237 -8.98 -3.71 22.20
C LYS A 237 -9.21 -2.27 21.75
N LEU A 238 -8.63 -1.89 20.60
CA LEU A 238 -8.69 -0.50 20.13
C LEU A 238 -10.08 -0.17 19.59
N THR A 239 -10.56 1.02 19.95
CA THR A 239 -11.81 1.60 19.44
C THR A 239 -11.51 2.96 18.82
N VAL A 240 -12.41 3.45 17.95
CA VAL A 240 -12.24 4.78 17.34
C VAL A 240 -12.12 5.89 18.39
N PRO A 241 -12.97 5.96 19.44
CA PRO A 241 -12.81 6.95 20.50
C PRO A 241 -11.44 6.89 21.18
N LYS A 242 -10.96 5.68 21.53
CA LYS A 242 -9.65 5.52 22.16
C LYS A 242 -8.50 5.93 21.24
N LEU A 243 -8.60 5.64 19.95
CA LEU A 243 -7.59 6.07 18.96
C LEU A 243 -7.55 7.59 18.85
N LEU A 244 -8.70 8.27 18.85
CA LEU A 244 -8.79 9.74 18.84
C LEU A 244 -8.23 10.35 20.12
N GLU A 245 -8.50 9.74 21.27
CA GLU A 245 -7.92 10.15 22.56
C GLU A 245 -6.39 10.06 22.54
N MET A 246 -5.84 8.92 22.08
CA MET A 246 -4.39 8.75 21.95
C MET A 246 -3.78 9.83 21.04
N PHE A 247 -4.41 10.12 19.91
CA PHE A 247 -3.95 11.17 18.99
C PHE A 247 -3.96 12.56 19.64
N SER A 248 -5.05 12.89 20.34
CA SER A 248 -5.19 14.17 21.04
C SER A 248 -4.13 14.36 22.15
N ASN A 249 -3.85 13.29 22.89
CA ASN A 249 -2.84 13.30 23.93
C ASN A 249 -1.43 13.52 23.39
N VAL A 250 -1.07 12.83 22.30
CA VAL A 250 0.25 13.03 21.65
C VAL A 250 0.41 14.46 21.15
N ARG A 251 -0.62 15.01 20.49
CA ARG A 251 -0.57 16.41 20.03
C ARG A 251 -0.46 17.41 21.16
N ARG A 252 -1.21 17.22 22.24
CA ARG A 252 -1.15 18.09 23.40
C ARG A 252 0.25 18.09 24.03
N GLN A 253 0.86 16.93 24.21
CA GLN A 253 2.23 16.82 24.73
C GLN A 253 3.25 17.49 23.80
N ALA A 254 3.09 17.41 22.49
CA ALA A 254 3.94 18.10 21.54
C ALA A 254 3.82 19.63 21.70
N PHE A 255 2.60 20.18 21.84
CA PHE A 255 2.39 21.61 22.09
C PHE A 255 2.98 22.08 23.41
N GLU A 256 2.79 21.33 24.50
CA GLU A 256 3.35 21.67 25.82
C GLU A 256 4.89 21.70 25.79
N ASN A 257 5.52 20.78 25.05
CA ASN A 257 6.98 20.77 24.87
C ASN A 257 7.47 21.97 24.04
N ASP A 258 6.76 22.37 23.00
CA ASP A 258 7.11 23.53 22.17
C ASP A 258 6.97 24.85 22.97
N GLU A 259 5.93 25.00 23.80
CA GLU A 259 5.77 26.16 24.69
C GLU A 259 6.91 26.28 25.72
N VAL A 260 7.34 25.15 26.29
CA VAL A 260 8.47 25.09 27.22
C VAL A 260 9.77 25.53 26.52
N LEU A 261 10.01 25.09 25.30
CA LEU A 261 11.19 25.46 24.51
C LEU A 261 11.19 26.96 24.13
N LEU A 262 10.02 27.54 23.81
CA LEU A 262 9.87 28.96 23.46
C LEU A 262 9.93 29.88 24.68
N SER A 263 9.63 29.39 25.88
CA SER A 263 9.70 30.15 27.13
C SER A 263 11.08 30.12 27.80
N ALA A 264 11.99 29.25 27.35
CA ALA A 264 13.34 29.08 27.88
C ALA A 264 14.43 29.79 27.04
N GLY A 265 14.07 30.48 25.95
CA GLY A 265 14.95 31.28 25.07
C GLY A 265 14.63 32.76 25.17
#